data_6cabca497d7b158a0bd106169dfa176d
#
_entry.id   6cabca497d7b158a0bd106169dfa176d
#
_cell.length_a   1.000
_cell.length_b   1.000
_cell.length_c   1.000
_cell.angle_alpha   90.00
_cell.angle_beta   90.00
_cell.angle_gamma   90.00
#
_symmetry.space_group_name_H-M   'P 1'
#
loop_
_entity.id
_entity.type
_entity.pdbx_description
1 polymer ?
#
loop_
_entity_poly.entity_id
_entity_poly.type
_entity_poly.pdbx_seq_one_letter_code
_entity_poly.pdbx_strand_id
1 'polypeptide(L)'
;LLQTRRSGKPRDLVAPGPDDAQLRQILEVALRTPDHGKLAPWRFVIVPQGRRSALAELLAKAYRAEKPDAGRLEIESMHQFAHQAPTLVVALSTPVAGSKIPVWEQELSVGAAIMNLLHATHALGFAGGWLTGWPSYNDDVRAAFGGAGEKIAGFVFIGTPGKQQDERPRPDYDMIVSTWDR
;
A
#
# COMPACT_ATOMS: atom_id res chain seq x y z
N LEU A 1 -8.96 3.70 -18.76
CA LEU A 1 -8.16 3.70 -17.54
C LEU A 1 -8.46 2.48 -16.65
N LEU A 2 -9.69 2.34 -16.14
CA LEU A 2 -10.02 1.30 -15.15
C LEU A 2 -9.87 -0.12 -15.70
N GLN A 3 -10.18 -0.33 -16.98
CA GLN A 3 -10.03 -1.62 -17.64
C GLN A 3 -8.57 -1.99 -17.95
N THR A 4 -7.70 -0.97 -18.09
CA THR A 4 -6.31 -1.16 -18.56
C THR A 4 -5.26 -1.00 -17.46
N ARG A 5 -5.66 -0.54 -16.26
CA ARG A 5 -4.74 -0.39 -15.14
C ARG A 5 -4.16 -1.76 -14.73
N ARG A 6 -2.85 -1.79 -14.52
CA ARG A 6 -2.11 -2.97 -14.02
C ARG A 6 -1.33 -2.59 -12.75
N SER A 7 -1.16 -3.55 -11.87
CA SER A 7 -0.27 -3.38 -10.71
C SER A 7 1.18 -3.56 -11.15
N GLY A 8 2.01 -2.58 -10.89
CA GLY A 8 3.45 -2.68 -11.08
C GLY A 8 4.08 -3.59 -10.02
N LYS A 9 5.06 -4.41 -10.41
CA LYS A 9 5.93 -5.04 -9.42
C LYS A 9 6.89 -3.96 -8.91
N PRO A 10 6.98 -3.69 -7.61
CA PRO A 10 7.80 -2.59 -7.10
C PRO A 10 9.25 -2.60 -7.57
N ARG A 11 9.85 -3.76 -7.73
CA ARG A 11 11.23 -3.92 -8.25
C ARG A 11 11.40 -3.51 -9.73
N ASP A 12 10.31 -3.42 -10.47
CA ASP A 12 10.30 -3.04 -11.90
C ASP A 12 9.85 -1.58 -12.08
N LEU A 13 9.61 -0.85 -10.98
CA LEU A 13 9.28 0.57 -10.99
C LEU A 13 10.57 1.40 -10.85
N VAL A 14 10.83 2.23 -11.84
CA VAL A 14 12.07 3.04 -11.92
C VAL A 14 11.78 4.54 -11.80
N ALA A 15 12.82 5.33 -11.68
CA ALA A 15 12.72 6.79 -11.73
C ALA A 15 12.31 7.27 -13.16
N PRO A 16 11.64 8.43 -13.26
CA PRO A 16 11.19 9.25 -12.14
C PRO A 16 9.95 8.67 -11.45
N GLY A 17 9.80 8.96 -10.14
CA GLY A 17 8.53 8.87 -9.46
C GLY A 17 7.72 10.16 -9.63
N PRO A 18 6.50 10.24 -9.08
CA PRO A 18 5.76 11.49 -9.00
C PRO A 18 6.57 12.53 -8.20
N ASP A 19 6.56 13.77 -8.67
CA ASP A 19 7.03 14.91 -7.88
C ASP A 19 6.07 15.21 -6.71
N ASP A 20 6.43 16.18 -5.86
CA ASP A 20 5.64 16.51 -4.66
C ASP A 20 4.22 16.97 -5.00
N ALA A 21 4.03 17.72 -6.09
CA ALA A 21 2.72 18.19 -6.52
C ALA A 21 1.86 17.03 -7.06
N GLN A 22 2.45 16.15 -7.86
CA GLN A 22 1.80 14.96 -8.38
C GLN A 22 1.47 13.96 -7.27
N LEU A 23 2.39 13.74 -6.32
CA LEU A 23 2.14 12.86 -5.16
C LEU A 23 1.02 13.42 -4.29
N ARG A 24 1.01 14.72 -4.07
CA ARG A 24 -0.10 15.38 -3.37
C ARG A 24 -1.43 15.15 -4.08
N GLN A 25 -1.49 15.36 -5.40
CA GLN A 25 -2.69 15.13 -6.20
C GLN A 25 -3.16 13.67 -6.11
N ILE A 26 -2.25 12.71 -6.16
CA ILE A 26 -2.54 11.28 -5.98
C ILE A 26 -3.21 11.03 -4.62
N LEU A 27 -2.64 11.57 -3.55
CA LEU A 27 -3.16 11.41 -2.21
C LEU A 27 -4.49 12.14 -2.02
N GLU A 28 -4.66 13.34 -2.56
CA GLU A 28 -5.94 14.07 -2.52
C GLU A 28 -7.09 13.28 -3.19
N VAL A 29 -6.81 12.54 -4.27
CA VAL A 29 -7.80 11.63 -4.87
C VAL A 29 -8.12 10.45 -3.94
N ALA A 30 -7.13 9.90 -3.25
CA ALA A 30 -7.37 8.86 -2.24
C ALA A 30 -8.28 9.35 -1.12
N LEU A 31 -8.13 10.60 -0.66
CA LEU A 31 -8.95 11.21 0.38
C LEU A 31 -10.41 11.46 -0.06
N ARG A 32 -10.75 11.34 -1.34
CA ARG A 32 -12.13 11.45 -1.83
C ARG A 32 -12.93 10.15 -1.71
N THR A 33 -12.35 9.12 -1.13
CA THR A 33 -13.04 7.85 -0.90
C THR A 33 -14.22 8.05 0.03
N PRO A 34 -15.42 7.55 -0.33
CA PRO A 34 -16.56 7.55 0.58
C PRO A 34 -16.26 6.76 1.85
N ASP A 35 -16.67 7.30 2.97
CA ASP A 35 -16.58 6.63 4.25
C ASP A 35 -17.88 6.87 5.05
N HIS A 36 -18.39 5.83 5.69
CA HIS A 36 -19.59 5.91 6.48
C HIS A 36 -19.29 6.70 7.78
N GLY A 37 -20.03 7.78 8.00
CA GLY A 37 -19.92 8.59 9.19
C GLY A 37 -18.80 9.65 9.16
N LYS A 38 -18.10 9.83 8.05
CA LYS A 38 -17.00 10.79 7.89
C LYS A 38 -15.90 10.60 8.93
N LEU A 39 -15.54 9.33 9.18
CA LEU A 39 -14.55 8.95 10.17
C LEU A 39 -13.11 9.09 9.67
N ALA A 40 -12.91 9.09 8.33
CA ALA A 40 -11.61 9.05 7.66
C ALA A 40 -10.69 7.96 8.26
N PRO A 41 -11.10 6.66 8.21
CA PRO A 41 -10.45 5.59 8.94
C PRO A 41 -9.14 5.13 8.28
N TRP A 42 -8.43 6.04 7.63
CA TRP A 42 -7.16 5.80 6.95
C TRP A 42 -6.18 6.94 7.19
N ARG A 43 -4.92 6.61 7.12
CA ARG A 43 -3.82 7.56 7.17
C ARG A 43 -2.72 7.11 6.20
N PHE A 44 -2.09 8.05 5.52
CA PHE A 44 -1.00 7.78 4.59
C PHE A 44 0.29 8.39 5.12
N VAL A 45 1.35 7.61 5.14
CA VAL A 45 2.69 8.05 5.58
C VAL A 45 3.65 7.94 4.40
N ILE A 46 4.14 9.07 3.92
CA ILE A 46 5.17 9.11 2.88
C ILE A 46 6.51 8.76 3.53
N VAL A 47 7.24 7.80 2.95
CA VAL A 47 8.61 7.49 3.35
C VAL A 47 9.59 8.15 2.36
N PRO A 48 10.23 9.25 2.74
CA PRO A 48 11.16 9.95 1.85
C PRO A 48 12.35 9.08 1.47
N GLN A 49 12.94 9.35 0.30
CA GLN A 49 14.15 8.63 -0.17
C GLN A 49 15.26 8.63 0.88
N GLY A 50 15.54 9.76 1.51
CA GLY A 50 16.56 9.88 2.56
C GLY A 50 16.25 9.08 3.85
N ARG A 51 15.06 8.49 3.98
CA ARG A 51 14.67 7.66 5.13
C ARG A 51 14.56 6.17 4.80
N ARG A 52 14.82 5.78 3.54
CA ARG A 52 14.70 4.37 3.12
C ARG A 52 15.72 3.46 3.81
N SER A 53 16.95 3.94 4.04
CA SER A 53 17.95 3.17 4.80
C SER A 53 17.53 2.96 6.25
N ALA A 54 16.95 3.98 6.89
CA ALA A 54 16.43 3.81 8.25
C ALA A 54 15.25 2.81 8.30
N LEU A 55 14.38 2.81 7.28
CA LEU A 55 13.34 1.79 7.15
C LEU A 55 13.96 0.39 6.94
N ALA A 56 14.96 0.26 6.10
CA ALA A 56 15.65 -1.02 5.86
C ALA A 56 16.23 -1.60 7.17
N GLU A 57 16.89 -0.77 7.97
CA GLU A 57 17.43 -1.19 9.27
C GLU A 57 16.31 -1.58 10.26
N LEU A 58 15.22 -0.82 10.30
CA LEU A 58 14.05 -1.18 11.11
C LEU A 58 13.52 -2.56 10.73
N LEU A 59 13.30 -2.80 9.43
CA LEU A 59 12.79 -4.07 8.93
C LEU A 59 13.76 -5.23 9.26
N ALA A 60 15.06 -5.03 9.01
CA ALA A 60 16.09 -6.04 9.28
C ALA A 60 16.19 -6.36 10.77
N LYS A 61 16.13 -5.33 11.65
CA LYS A 61 16.15 -5.50 13.10
C LYS A 61 14.92 -6.27 13.59
N ALA A 62 13.73 -5.85 13.19
CA ALA A 62 12.48 -6.49 13.58
C ALA A 62 12.41 -7.94 13.07
N TYR A 63 12.89 -8.20 11.85
CA TYR A 63 12.92 -9.54 11.30
C TYR A 63 13.86 -10.49 12.07
N ARG A 64 15.07 -10.00 12.46
CA ARG A 64 15.99 -10.77 13.30
C ARG A 64 15.45 -11.03 14.72
N ALA A 65 14.69 -10.08 15.27
CA ALA A 65 14.07 -10.27 16.58
C ALA A 65 13.03 -11.39 16.57
N GLU A 66 12.26 -11.50 15.49
CA GLU A 66 11.27 -12.57 15.30
C GLU A 66 11.91 -13.90 14.84
N LYS A 67 12.97 -13.82 14.03
CA LYS A 67 13.71 -14.96 13.48
C LYS A 67 15.21 -14.81 13.72
N PRO A 68 15.71 -15.22 14.89
CA PRO A 68 17.13 -15.06 15.25
C PRO A 68 18.11 -15.82 14.33
N ASP A 69 17.64 -16.89 13.69
CA ASP A 69 18.37 -17.74 12.74
C ASP A 69 18.23 -17.28 11.29
N ALA A 70 17.63 -16.11 11.03
CA ALA A 70 17.45 -15.56 9.70
C ALA A 70 18.78 -15.45 8.94
N GLY A 71 18.83 -16.07 7.77
CA GLY A 71 20.00 -16.07 6.90
C GLY A 71 20.24 -14.72 6.22
N ARG A 72 21.45 -14.57 5.66
CA ARG A 72 21.86 -13.32 4.96
C ARG A 72 20.87 -12.89 3.89
N LEU A 73 20.37 -13.82 3.08
CA LEU A 73 19.45 -13.49 1.97
C LEU A 73 18.10 -12.99 2.46
N GLU A 74 17.60 -13.49 3.59
CA GLU A 74 16.35 -13.02 4.18
C GLU A 74 16.50 -11.57 4.67
N ILE A 75 17.61 -11.26 5.34
CA ILE A 75 17.90 -9.90 5.80
C ILE A 75 18.11 -8.95 4.61
N GLU A 76 18.81 -9.38 3.58
CA GLU A 76 18.99 -8.59 2.35
C GLU A 76 17.66 -8.31 1.66
N SER A 77 16.71 -9.23 1.69
CA SER A 77 15.37 -9.01 1.15
C SER A 77 14.60 -7.91 1.91
N MET A 78 14.85 -7.74 3.21
CA MET A 78 14.28 -6.64 3.99
C MET A 78 14.87 -5.28 3.56
N HIS A 79 16.19 -5.22 3.32
CA HIS A 79 16.82 -4.03 2.78
C HIS A 79 16.32 -3.69 1.39
N GLN A 80 16.23 -4.69 0.51
CA GLN A 80 15.69 -4.52 -0.84
C GLN A 80 14.25 -4.02 -0.82
N PHE A 81 13.42 -4.56 0.09
CA PHE A 81 12.01 -4.12 0.21
C PHE A 81 11.91 -2.61 0.44
N ALA A 82 12.72 -2.05 1.35
CA ALA A 82 12.70 -0.64 1.66
C ALA A 82 13.12 0.27 0.49
N HIS A 83 13.98 -0.24 -0.41
CA HIS A 83 14.58 0.54 -1.50
C HIS A 83 13.89 0.34 -2.86
N GLN A 84 12.81 -0.44 -2.93
CA GLN A 84 12.05 -0.59 -4.17
C GLN A 84 11.35 0.72 -4.54
N ALA A 85 11.28 0.98 -5.84
CA ALA A 85 10.61 2.11 -6.46
C ALA A 85 11.04 3.51 -5.94
N PRO A 86 10.84 4.58 -6.73
CA PRO A 86 11.19 5.94 -6.32
C PRO A 86 10.35 6.46 -5.15
N THR A 87 9.06 6.13 -5.11
CA THR A 87 8.13 6.63 -4.09
C THR A 87 7.51 5.48 -3.29
N LEU A 88 7.41 5.66 -1.98
CA LEU A 88 6.74 4.74 -1.05
C LEU A 88 5.78 5.51 -0.16
N VAL A 89 4.56 5.01 -0.11
CA VAL A 89 3.52 5.44 0.82
C VAL A 89 3.07 4.24 1.65
N VAL A 90 3.11 4.38 2.96
CA VAL A 90 2.53 3.38 3.88
C VAL A 90 1.09 3.79 4.15
N ALA A 91 0.16 2.90 3.84
CA ALA A 91 -1.25 3.09 4.13
C ALA A 91 -1.62 2.39 5.44
N LEU A 92 -2.24 3.13 6.33
CA LEU A 92 -2.66 2.65 7.64
C LEU A 92 -4.19 2.61 7.72
N SER A 93 -4.71 1.54 8.28
CA SER A 93 -6.08 1.45 8.78
C SER A 93 -6.11 2.02 10.20
N THR A 94 -6.92 3.04 10.40
CA THR A 94 -7.01 3.80 11.66
C THR A 94 -8.46 3.82 12.16
N PRO A 95 -9.03 2.65 12.52
CA PRO A 95 -10.42 2.57 12.89
C PRO A 95 -10.71 3.39 14.14
N VAL A 96 -11.83 4.13 14.12
CA VAL A 96 -12.30 4.92 15.26
C VAL A 96 -12.97 3.98 16.26
N ALA A 97 -12.30 3.76 17.40
CA ALA A 97 -12.82 2.93 18.47
C ALA A 97 -14.12 3.52 19.06
N GLY A 98 -15.07 2.66 19.41
CA GLY A 98 -16.36 3.09 20.00
C GLY A 98 -17.32 3.77 19.03
N SER A 99 -16.98 3.89 17.76
CA SER A 99 -17.91 4.35 16.71
C SER A 99 -19.09 3.37 16.56
N LYS A 100 -20.28 3.91 16.22
CA LYS A 100 -21.42 3.09 15.80
C LYS A 100 -21.18 2.38 14.47
N ILE A 101 -20.23 2.86 13.67
CA ILE A 101 -19.89 2.27 12.39
C ILE A 101 -18.97 1.08 12.63
N PRO A 102 -19.33 -0.13 12.17
CA PRO A 102 -18.53 -1.33 12.35
C PRO A 102 -17.09 -1.16 11.82
N VAL A 103 -16.11 -1.74 12.52
CA VAL A 103 -14.70 -1.72 12.10
C VAL A 103 -14.53 -2.29 10.68
N TRP A 104 -15.30 -3.33 10.35
CA TRP A 104 -15.25 -3.94 9.02
C TRP A 104 -15.59 -2.96 7.88
N GLU A 105 -16.62 -2.11 8.06
CA GLU A 105 -16.94 -1.08 7.07
C GLU A 105 -15.82 -0.04 6.94
N GLN A 106 -15.19 0.31 8.05
CA GLN A 106 -14.05 1.22 8.08
C GLN A 106 -12.85 0.62 7.34
N GLU A 107 -12.55 -0.66 7.54
CA GLU A 107 -11.48 -1.39 6.84
C GLU A 107 -11.74 -1.50 5.32
N LEU A 108 -13.00 -1.73 4.90
CA LEU A 108 -13.37 -1.70 3.48
C LEU A 108 -13.09 -0.32 2.85
N SER A 109 -13.37 0.76 3.57
CA SER A 109 -13.08 2.11 3.12
C SER A 109 -11.57 2.36 2.93
N VAL A 110 -10.72 1.78 3.81
CA VAL A 110 -9.25 1.83 3.63
C VAL A 110 -8.84 1.18 2.31
N GLY A 111 -9.35 -0.01 2.01
CA GLY A 111 -9.07 -0.69 0.74
C GLY A 111 -9.50 0.14 -0.47
N ALA A 112 -10.66 0.80 -0.39
CA ALA A 112 -11.15 1.70 -1.43
C ALA A 112 -10.26 2.93 -1.59
N ALA A 113 -9.76 3.51 -0.49
CA ALA A 113 -8.85 4.66 -0.53
C ALA A 113 -7.51 4.30 -1.20
N ILE A 114 -6.94 3.14 -0.89
CA ILE A 114 -5.73 2.64 -1.56
C ILE A 114 -6.00 2.41 -3.05
N MET A 115 -7.17 1.88 -3.41
CA MET A 115 -7.52 1.67 -4.82
C MET A 115 -7.64 3.00 -5.57
N ASN A 116 -8.24 4.04 -4.97
CA ASN A 116 -8.30 5.38 -5.54
C ASN A 116 -6.89 5.99 -5.70
N LEU A 117 -5.98 5.78 -4.74
CA LEU A 117 -4.57 6.14 -4.87
C LEU A 117 -3.95 5.50 -6.11
N LEU A 118 -4.14 4.19 -6.31
CA LEU A 118 -3.62 3.48 -7.47
C LEU A 118 -4.23 3.95 -8.79
N HIS A 119 -5.51 4.30 -8.81
CA HIS A 119 -6.16 4.88 -9.99
C HIS A 119 -5.58 6.25 -10.35
N ALA A 120 -5.39 7.12 -9.35
CA ALA A 120 -4.77 8.42 -9.55
C ALA A 120 -3.32 8.31 -10.03
N THR A 121 -2.56 7.38 -9.44
CA THR A 121 -1.20 7.05 -9.86
C THR A 121 -1.16 6.71 -11.35
N HIS A 122 -2.06 5.82 -11.79
CA HIS A 122 -2.11 5.38 -13.18
C HIS A 122 -2.62 6.49 -14.12
N ALA A 123 -3.55 7.33 -13.66
CA ALA A 123 -4.06 8.47 -14.41
C ALA A 123 -2.98 9.50 -14.72
N LEU A 124 -1.99 9.64 -13.85
CA LEU A 124 -0.83 10.52 -14.04
C LEU A 124 0.32 9.87 -14.81
N GLY A 125 0.14 8.65 -15.37
CA GLY A 125 1.13 7.99 -16.20
C GLY A 125 2.17 7.16 -15.44
N PHE A 126 2.02 7.03 -14.11
CA PHE A 126 2.87 6.16 -13.30
C PHE A 126 2.27 4.76 -13.15
N ALA A 127 3.03 3.85 -12.57
CA ALA A 127 2.52 2.57 -12.11
C ALA A 127 2.68 2.46 -10.58
N GLY A 128 1.74 1.76 -9.97
CA GLY A 128 1.76 1.51 -8.53
C GLY A 128 1.62 0.03 -8.20
N GLY A 129 2.30 -0.40 -7.15
CA GLY A 129 2.17 -1.73 -6.57
C GLY A 129 1.79 -1.63 -5.09
N TRP A 130 0.71 -2.29 -4.70
CA TRP A 130 0.29 -2.42 -3.31
C TRP A 130 0.76 -3.77 -2.78
N LEU A 131 1.66 -3.75 -1.82
CA LEU A 131 2.19 -4.94 -1.16
C LEU A 131 1.77 -4.97 0.30
N THR A 132 1.58 -6.18 0.78
CA THR A 132 1.53 -6.53 2.19
C THR A 132 2.70 -7.48 2.51
N GLY A 133 2.47 -8.55 3.25
CA GLY A 133 3.48 -9.50 3.65
C GLY A 133 3.98 -9.24 5.06
N TRP A 134 5.06 -9.88 5.44
CA TRP A 134 5.58 -9.86 6.79
C TRP A 134 5.66 -8.46 7.42
N PRO A 135 6.17 -7.40 6.73
CA PRO A 135 6.29 -6.07 7.35
C PRO A 135 4.96 -5.44 7.77
N SER A 136 3.86 -5.84 7.12
CA SER A 136 2.53 -5.30 7.45
C SER A 136 1.94 -5.91 8.74
N TYR A 137 2.47 -7.03 9.17
CA TYR A 137 1.93 -7.78 10.30
C TYR A 137 2.84 -7.80 11.53
N ASN A 138 4.08 -7.31 11.39
CA ASN A 138 5.03 -7.22 12.50
C ASN A 138 4.73 -5.99 13.37
N ASP A 139 4.66 -6.20 14.68
CA ASP A 139 4.28 -5.16 15.65
C ASP A 139 5.30 -4.03 15.77
N ASP A 140 6.60 -4.30 15.69
CA ASP A 140 7.66 -3.28 15.76
C ASP A 140 7.60 -2.37 14.53
N VAL A 141 7.37 -2.97 13.35
CA VAL A 141 7.19 -2.21 12.10
C VAL A 141 5.91 -1.37 12.17
N ARG A 142 4.81 -1.95 12.64
CA ARG A 142 3.56 -1.22 12.84
C ARG A 142 3.74 -0.04 13.79
N ALA A 143 4.40 -0.25 14.93
CA ALA A 143 4.63 0.79 15.95
C ALA A 143 5.48 1.96 15.43
N ALA A 144 6.31 1.75 14.42
CA ALA A 144 7.09 2.82 13.78
C ALA A 144 6.25 3.75 12.89
N PHE A 145 5.08 3.30 12.42
CA PHE A 145 4.20 4.07 11.53
C PHE A 145 2.89 4.49 12.20
N GLY A 146 2.40 3.72 13.16
CA GLY A 146 1.08 3.89 13.72
C GLY A 146 1.01 3.69 15.23
N GLY A 147 -0.13 4.08 15.79
CA GLY A 147 -0.46 3.92 17.20
C GLY A 147 -1.12 2.58 17.54
N ALA A 148 -1.52 2.44 18.81
CA ALA A 148 -2.30 1.29 19.27
C ALA A 148 -3.64 1.23 18.51
N GLY A 149 -4.00 0.04 18.02
CA GLY A 149 -5.24 -0.17 17.24
C GLY A 149 -5.14 0.15 15.75
N GLU A 150 -4.06 0.80 15.29
CA GLU A 150 -3.82 0.97 13.85
C GLU A 150 -3.17 -0.27 13.24
N LYS A 151 -3.44 -0.51 11.96
CA LYS A 151 -2.84 -1.62 11.18
C LYS A 151 -2.20 -1.08 9.91
N ILE A 152 -1.09 -1.67 9.49
CA ILE A 152 -0.55 -1.40 8.16
C ILE A 152 -1.43 -2.12 7.13
N ALA A 153 -2.22 -1.36 6.39
CA ALA A 153 -3.05 -1.88 5.30
C ALA A 153 -2.20 -2.22 4.07
N GLY A 154 -1.03 -1.64 3.96
CA GLY A 154 -0.02 -2.00 2.97
C GLY A 154 1.00 -0.91 2.67
N PHE A 155 1.95 -1.31 1.86
CA PHE A 155 3.02 -0.47 1.31
C PHE A 155 2.73 -0.24 -0.16
N VAL A 156 2.52 1.01 -0.54
CA VAL A 156 2.24 1.41 -1.92
C VAL A 156 3.50 2.00 -2.53
N PHE A 157 4.07 1.28 -3.47
CA PHE A 157 5.26 1.69 -4.23
C PHE A 157 4.82 2.31 -5.55
N ILE A 158 5.39 3.46 -5.91
CA ILE A 158 5.02 4.22 -7.11
C ILE A 158 6.27 4.60 -7.88
N GLY A 159 6.21 4.49 -9.20
CA GLY A 159 7.28 4.89 -10.11
C GLY A 159 6.88 4.77 -11.56
N THR A 160 7.81 5.08 -12.44
CA THR A 160 7.65 4.84 -13.87
C THR A 160 7.77 3.33 -14.15
N PRO A 161 6.89 2.72 -14.95
CA PRO A 161 7.03 1.31 -15.31
C PRO A 161 8.29 1.09 -16.15
N GLY A 162 9.28 0.38 -15.59
CA GLY A 162 10.53 0.03 -16.29
C GLY A 162 10.37 -1.13 -17.27
N LYS A 163 9.24 -1.83 -17.21
CA LYS A 163 8.88 -2.92 -18.12
C LYS A 163 7.39 -2.85 -18.44
N GLN A 164 7.05 -3.32 -19.62
CA GLN A 164 5.65 -3.54 -19.96
C GLN A 164 5.05 -4.54 -18.97
N GLN A 165 3.85 -4.23 -18.50
CA GLN A 165 3.15 -5.08 -17.53
C GLN A 165 2.25 -6.07 -18.29
N ASP A 166 2.39 -7.33 -17.96
CA ASP A 166 1.58 -8.39 -18.56
C ASP A 166 0.11 -8.28 -18.09
N GLU A 167 -0.80 -8.67 -18.98
CA GLU A 167 -2.21 -8.86 -18.61
C GLU A 167 -2.31 -10.02 -17.61
N ARG A 168 -3.16 -9.85 -16.61
CA ARG A 168 -3.48 -10.92 -15.66
C ARG A 168 -4.83 -11.54 -16.01
N PRO A 169 -4.95 -12.87 -15.92
CA PRO A 169 -6.25 -13.52 -16.00
C PRO A 169 -7.25 -12.87 -15.05
N ARG A 170 -8.44 -12.64 -15.52
CA ARG A 170 -9.56 -12.15 -14.71
C ARG A 170 -10.48 -13.31 -14.41
N PRO A 171 -11.20 -13.30 -13.29
CA PRO A 171 -12.23 -14.29 -13.07
C PRO A 171 -13.31 -14.19 -14.13
N ASP A 172 -13.92 -15.33 -14.44
CA ASP A 172 -15.08 -15.37 -15.31
C ASP A 172 -16.23 -14.59 -14.66
N TYR A 173 -16.93 -13.80 -15.48
CA TYR A 173 -18.05 -12.98 -15.01
C TYR A 173 -19.13 -13.82 -14.32
N ASP A 174 -19.53 -14.93 -14.94
CA ASP A 174 -20.61 -15.78 -14.46
C ASP A 174 -20.26 -16.56 -13.19
N MET A 175 -18.94 -16.66 -12.88
CA MET A 175 -18.48 -17.23 -11.61
C MET A 175 -18.57 -16.27 -10.43
N ILE A 176 -18.64 -14.98 -10.68
CA ILE A 176 -18.54 -13.93 -9.64
C ILE A 176 -19.83 -13.14 -9.52
N VAL A 177 -20.58 -13.02 -10.60
CA VAL A 177 -21.80 -12.22 -10.68
C VAL A 177 -23.00 -13.14 -10.83
N SER A 178 -23.98 -12.96 -10.01
CA SER A 178 -25.26 -13.68 -10.11
C SER A 178 -26.42 -12.71 -9.99
N THR A 179 -27.56 -13.09 -10.59
CA THR A 179 -28.83 -12.39 -10.40
C THR A 179 -29.57 -13.04 -9.22
N TRP A 180 -30.08 -12.21 -8.33
CA TRP A 180 -30.96 -12.70 -7.28
C TRP A 180 -32.36 -12.97 -7.87
N ASP A 181 -32.79 -14.23 -7.84
CA ASP A 181 -34.01 -14.73 -8.47
C ASP A 181 -34.97 -15.42 -7.49
N ARG A 182 -34.82 -15.17 -6.18
CA ARG A 182 -35.65 -15.75 -5.10
C ARG A 182 -36.89 -14.92 -4.79
#